data_aaf5948a9aca0aef4205f6df727f1c3d
#
_entry.id   aaf5948a9aca0aef4205f6df727f1c3d
#
_cell.length_a   1.000
_cell.length_b   1.000
_cell.length_c   1.000
_cell.angle_alpha   90.00
_cell.angle_beta   90.00
_cell.angle_gamma   90.00
#
_symmetry.space_group_name_H-M   'P 1'
#
loop_
_entity.id
_entity.type
_entity.pdbx_description
1 polymer ?
#
loop_
_entity_poly.entity_id
_entity_poly.type
_entity_poly.pdbx_seq_one_letter_code
_entity_poly.pdbx_strand_id
1 'polypeptide(L)'
;TKGFNILGNIYAEVKPWEWLTFKTIVGVQALFWDDKGWSPKYDWQPISQPESYASRKYNKSLTLLWDNTLTFNKTFAEKHQLTVMVGSSAQSNTYEYLGGSIMGFISPTAQQLDNGTLEPTVNGNGSDWALLSYLGRVNYTYDNKYLLTATIRRDGSSRFSKKNRWSNFPSVSLAWRLSEEPFFKKSFWLSDVKLRAGYGLTGNQASVGNYAYASTIQTIQYNFNGTQVNAIAPSVMPNPNVRWEEVEQYNVGADLTMIDGRINLSLDAYIKNTNDMLVDMVV
;
A
#
# COMPACT_ATOMS: atom_id res chain seq x y z
N THR A 1 5.11 -22.86 -5.43
CA THR A 1 5.87 -21.59 -5.30
C THR A 1 6.93 -21.75 -4.23
N LYS A 2 8.16 -21.32 -4.52
CA LYS A 2 9.24 -21.15 -3.54
C LYS A 2 9.79 -19.75 -3.72
N GLY A 3 10.21 -19.08 -2.64
CA GLY A 3 10.72 -17.72 -2.76
C GLY A 3 11.55 -17.27 -1.59
N PHE A 4 12.25 -16.16 -1.81
CA PHE A 4 13.03 -15.43 -0.81
C PHE A 4 12.49 -14.01 -0.71
N ASN A 5 12.34 -13.55 0.52
CA ASN A 5 12.03 -12.16 0.83
C ASN A 5 13.19 -11.60 1.66
N ILE A 6 13.88 -10.63 1.09
CA ILE A 6 14.96 -9.91 1.75
C ILE A 6 14.42 -8.52 2.09
N LEU A 7 14.34 -8.21 3.38
CA LEU A 7 13.91 -6.92 3.89
C LEU A 7 15.04 -6.33 4.75
N GLY A 8 15.46 -5.13 4.43
CA GLY A 8 16.48 -4.43 5.18
C GLY A 8 16.27 -2.93 5.16
N ASN A 9 16.71 -2.25 6.22
CA ASN A 9 16.78 -0.80 6.25
C ASN A 9 18.02 -0.34 7.00
N ILE A 10 18.50 0.84 6.63
CA ILE A 10 19.55 1.59 7.31
C ILE A 10 18.97 2.95 7.62
N TYR A 11 19.26 3.48 8.79
CA TYR A 11 18.88 4.84 9.16
C TYR A 11 20.05 5.59 9.76
N ALA A 12 20.01 6.91 9.59
CA ALA A 12 20.85 7.85 10.32
C ALA A 12 19.97 8.85 11.05
N GLU A 13 20.31 9.14 12.29
CA GLU A 13 19.62 10.12 13.11
C GLU A 13 20.64 11.10 13.68
N VAL A 14 20.36 12.40 13.53
CA VAL A 14 21.20 13.49 14.00
C VAL A 14 20.35 14.41 14.86
N LYS A 15 20.83 14.74 16.05
CA LYS A 15 20.22 15.68 16.99
C LYS A 15 21.14 16.87 17.21
N PRO A 16 21.08 17.88 16.32
CA PRO A 16 21.93 19.07 16.48
C PRO A 16 21.64 19.83 17.77
N TRP A 17 20.38 19.76 18.23
CA TRP A 17 19.89 20.30 19.49
C TRP A 17 18.92 19.29 20.14
N GLU A 18 18.74 19.34 21.44
CA GLU A 18 17.85 18.44 22.19
C GLU A 18 16.40 18.48 21.67
N TRP A 19 15.99 19.61 21.13
CA TRP A 19 14.66 19.84 20.60
C TRP A 19 14.50 19.59 19.09
N LEU A 20 15.58 19.28 18.36
CA LEU A 20 15.55 19.08 16.90
C LEU A 20 16.21 17.75 16.52
N THR A 21 15.44 16.91 15.86
CA THR A 21 15.92 15.61 15.37
C THR A 21 15.70 15.53 13.86
N PHE A 22 16.77 15.27 13.11
CA PHE A 22 16.71 14.86 11.71
C PHE A 22 16.92 13.35 11.61
N LYS A 23 16.06 12.66 10.88
CA LYS A 23 16.19 11.22 10.63
C LYS A 23 15.98 10.92 9.17
N THR A 24 16.90 10.14 8.58
CA THR A 24 16.79 9.58 7.24
C THR A 24 16.80 8.07 7.29
N ILE A 25 15.95 7.41 6.50
CA ILE A 25 15.82 5.96 6.43
C ILE A 25 15.90 5.57 4.96
N VAL A 26 16.77 4.63 4.63
CA VAL A 26 16.78 3.96 3.31
C VAL A 26 16.40 2.50 3.54
N GLY A 27 15.35 2.06 2.86
CA GLY A 27 14.83 0.70 2.95
C GLY A 27 14.87 0.00 1.61
N VAL A 28 15.06 -1.31 1.63
CA VAL A 28 14.96 -2.19 0.48
C VAL A 28 14.16 -3.43 0.83
N GLN A 29 13.25 -3.80 -0.07
CA GLN A 29 12.59 -5.09 -0.05
C GLN A 29 12.78 -5.75 -1.41
N ALA A 30 13.43 -6.92 -1.43
CA ALA A 30 13.63 -7.71 -2.64
C ALA A 30 12.92 -9.05 -2.49
N LEU A 31 11.99 -9.31 -3.38
CA LEU A 31 11.21 -10.54 -3.45
C LEU A 31 11.63 -11.30 -4.72
N PHE A 32 12.01 -12.56 -4.56
CA PHE A 32 12.31 -13.47 -5.64
C PHE A 32 11.51 -14.74 -5.42
N TRP A 33 10.71 -15.14 -6.39
CA TRP A 33 9.97 -16.41 -6.30
C TRP A 33 9.82 -17.10 -7.62
N ASP A 34 9.78 -18.40 -7.56
CA ASP A 34 9.51 -19.26 -8.69
C ASP A 34 8.16 -19.96 -8.54
N ASP A 35 7.43 -19.98 -9.63
CA ASP A 35 6.19 -20.72 -9.76
C ASP A 35 6.42 -21.92 -10.70
N LYS A 36 5.95 -23.08 -10.28
CA LYS A 36 6.01 -24.32 -11.02
C LYS A 36 4.59 -24.83 -11.21
N GLY A 37 4.19 -24.96 -12.44
CA GLY A 37 2.93 -25.57 -12.83
C GLY A 37 3.18 -26.94 -13.47
N TRP A 38 2.34 -27.89 -13.13
CA TRP A 38 2.25 -29.18 -13.79
C TRP A 38 0.79 -29.59 -13.89
N SER A 39 0.37 -30.03 -15.07
CA SER A 39 -0.94 -30.60 -15.32
C SER A 39 -0.77 -31.88 -16.14
N PRO A 40 -1.18 -33.05 -15.62
CA PRO A 40 -1.09 -34.31 -16.38
C PRO A 40 -2.16 -34.32 -17.48
N LYS A 41 -1.95 -35.12 -18.50
CA LYS A 41 -3.01 -35.45 -19.47
C LYS A 41 -4.11 -36.27 -18.79
N TYR A 42 -5.35 -36.00 -19.16
CA TYR A 42 -6.51 -36.78 -18.70
C TYR A 42 -7.64 -36.72 -19.72
N ASP A 43 -8.49 -37.73 -19.74
CA ASP A 43 -9.66 -37.82 -20.60
C ASP A 43 -10.88 -38.10 -19.73
N TRP A 44 -11.49 -37.04 -19.19
CA TRP A 44 -12.72 -37.11 -18.39
C TRP A 44 -13.80 -36.30 -19.13
N GLN A 45 -14.82 -37.01 -19.58
CA GLN A 45 -15.94 -36.35 -20.26
C GLN A 45 -16.74 -35.49 -19.25
N PRO A 46 -17.16 -34.27 -19.57
CA PRO A 46 -17.01 -33.57 -20.86
C PRO A 46 -15.71 -32.78 -21.02
N ILE A 47 -14.80 -32.82 -20.05
CA ILE A 47 -13.55 -32.06 -20.04
C ILE A 47 -12.39 -33.04 -20.24
N SER A 48 -11.57 -32.81 -21.26
CA SER A 48 -10.34 -33.56 -21.49
C SER A 48 -9.14 -32.63 -21.64
N GLN A 49 -7.98 -33.10 -21.17
CA GLN A 49 -6.67 -32.46 -21.42
C GLN A 49 -5.80 -33.50 -22.14
N PRO A 50 -5.74 -33.45 -23.47
CA PRO A 50 -5.11 -34.51 -24.26
C PRO A 50 -3.58 -34.54 -24.05
N GLU A 51 -2.96 -33.44 -23.70
CA GLU A 51 -1.53 -33.31 -23.49
C GLU A 51 -1.19 -32.86 -22.09
N SER A 52 -0.10 -33.40 -21.54
CA SER A 52 0.47 -32.93 -20.28
C SER A 52 1.16 -31.59 -20.49
N TYR A 53 1.10 -30.73 -19.51
CA TYR A 53 1.56 -29.34 -19.54
C TYR A 53 2.49 -29.05 -18.37
N ALA A 54 3.61 -28.37 -18.61
CA ALA A 54 4.47 -27.80 -17.58
C ALA A 54 4.72 -26.32 -17.81
N SER A 55 4.82 -25.57 -16.73
CA SER A 55 5.23 -24.17 -16.75
C SER A 55 6.23 -23.85 -15.65
N ARG A 56 7.05 -22.84 -15.92
CA ARG A 56 8.00 -22.24 -14.98
C ARG A 56 7.89 -20.74 -15.10
N LYS A 57 7.89 -20.04 -13.97
CA LYS A 57 7.88 -18.59 -13.94
C LYS A 57 8.80 -18.10 -12.82
N TYR A 58 9.79 -17.31 -13.17
CA TYR A 58 10.69 -16.62 -12.25
C TYR A 58 10.25 -15.17 -12.13
N ASN A 59 10.01 -14.76 -10.91
CA ASN A 59 9.51 -13.42 -10.61
C ASN A 59 10.50 -12.70 -9.71
N LYS A 60 10.63 -11.40 -9.93
CA LYS A 60 11.45 -10.50 -9.12
C LYS A 60 10.65 -9.24 -8.84
N SER A 61 10.61 -8.81 -7.60
CA SER A 61 10.06 -7.50 -7.22
C SER A 61 11.06 -6.80 -6.31
N LEU A 62 11.43 -5.58 -6.65
CA LEU A 62 12.33 -4.74 -5.89
C LEU A 62 11.60 -3.47 -5.48
N THR A 63 11.47 -3.24 -4.18
CA THR A 63 10.93 -2.00 -3.62
C THR A 63 12.03 -1.24 -2.91
N LEU A 64 12.20 0.02 -3.26
CA LEU A 64 13.10 0.96 -2.60
C LEU A 64 12.28 2.00 -1.86
N LEU A 65 12.72 2.37 -0.66
CA LEU A 65 12.12 3.39 0.18
C LEU A 65 13.19 4.37 0.64
N TRP A 66 12.86 5.65 0.63
CA TRP A 66 13.68 6.71 1.22
C TRP A 66 12.80 7.71 1.95
N ASP A 67 12.90 7.70 3.26
CA ASP A 67 12.18 8.59 4.16
C ASP A 67 13.11 9.60 4.81
N ASN A 68 12.68 10.85 4.88
CA ASN A 68 13.36 11.92 5.60
C ASN A 68 12.35 12.61 6.51
N THR A 69 12.72 12.82 7.75
CA THR A 69 11.89 13.53 8.73
C THR A 69 12.72 14.51 9.53
N LEU A 70 12.15 15.70 9.75
CA LEU A 70 12.66 16.70 10.67
C LEU A 70 11.61 16.92 11.75
N THR A 71 11.98 16.63 12.99
CA THR A 71 11.11 16.72 14.15
C THR A 71 11.62 17.77 15.12
N PHE A 72 10.78 18.74 15.40
CA PHE A 72 10.93 19.69 16.48
C PHE A 72 10.09 19.23 17.68
N ASN A 73 10.67 19.19 18.87
CA ASN A 73 9.97 18.81 20.10
C ASN A 73 10.41 19.71 21.25
N LYS A 74 9.50 20.45 21.84
CA LYS A 74 9.80 21.35 22.94
C LYS A 74 8.61 21.52 23.87
N THR A 75 8.92 21.61 25.16
CA THR A 75 7.98 22.00 26.21
C THR A 75 8.20 23.47 26.58
N PHE A 76 7.13 24.27 26.59
CA PHE A 76 7.13 25.68 26.95
C PHE A 76 6.30 25.88 28.22
N ALA A 77 6.78 26.73 29.11
CA ALA A 77 6.08 27.09 30.35
C ALA A 77 5.52 25.86 31.11
N GLU A 78 6.24 24.74 31.06
CA GLU A 78 5.93 23.46 31.74
C GLU A 78 4.59 22.80 31.32
N LYS A 79 3.72 23.53 30.64
CA LYS A 79 2.33 23.13 30.31
C LYS A 79 2.10 22.90 28.82
N HIS A 80 2.89 23.52 27.94
CA HIS A 80 2.71 23.47 26.50
C HIS A 80 3.71 22.52 25.86
N GLN A 81 3.31 21.31 25.54
CA GLN A 81 4.15 20.35 24.82
C GLN A 81 3.82 20.44 23.34
N LEU A 82 4.81 20.80 22.54
CA LEU A 82 4.66 20.92 21.08
C LEU A 82 5.66 20.02 20.36
N THR A 83 5.13 19.16 19.50
CA THR A 83 5.93 18.40 18.54
C THR A 83 5.45 18.74 17.14
N VAL A 84 6.37 19.21 16.30
CA VAL A 84 6.13 19.49 14.88
C VAL A 84 7.05 18.60 14.07
N MET A 85 6.50 17.84 13.13
CA MET A 85 7.26 17.00 12.22
C MET A 85 6.91 17.37 10.79
N VAL A 86 7.93 17.54 9.95
CA VAL A 86 7.81 17.61 8.50
C VAL A 86 8.65 16.52 7.88
N GLY A 87 8.23 16.00 6.73
CA GLY A 87 8.99 14.93 6.10
C GLY A 87 8.63 14.73 4.64
N SER A 88 9.46 13.91 4.00
CA SER A 88 9.25 13.41 2.65
C SER A 88 9.49 11.91 2.62
N SER A 89 8.75 11.21 1.77
CA SER A 89 8.88 9.77 1.53
C SER A 89 8.87 9.54 0.03
N ALA A 90 9.87 8.83 -0.48
CA ALA A 90 9.93 8.37 -1.86
C ALA A 90 9.96 6.85 -1.88
N GLN A 91 9.05 6.24 -2.62
CA GLN A 91 8.98 4.80 -2.78
C GLN A 91 8.90 4.46 -4.26
N SER A 92 9.62 3.43 -4.68
CA SER A 92 9.51 2.86 -6.03
C SER A 92 9.48 1.35 -5.95
N ASN A 93 8.79 0.74 -6.91
CA ASN A 93 8.77 -0.70 -7.06
C ASN A 93 8.97 -1.03 -8.53
N THR A 94 9.83 -1.99 -8.79
CA THR A 94 10.02 -2.62 -10.09
C THR A 94 9.68 -4.08 -9.98
N TYR A 95 8.78 -4.56 -10.82
CA TYR A 95 8.41 -5.95 -10.94
C TYR A 95 8.75 -6.46 -12.33
N GLU A 96 9.38 -7.63 -12.40
CA GLU A 96 9.71 -8.32 -13.64
C GLU A 96 9.44 -9.81 -13.50
N TYR A 97 9.03 -10.44 -14.59
CA TYR A 97 9.01 -11.88 -14.65
C TYR A 97 9.48 -12.40 -16.00
N LEU A 98 10.06 -13.60 -15.98
CA LEU A 98 10.36 -14.42 -17.14
C LEU A 98 9.74 -15.81 -16.92
N GLY A 99 9.01 -16.31 -17.90
CA GLY A 99 8.35 -17.59 -17.84
C GLY A 99 8.43 -18.36 -19.14
N GLY A 100 8.18 -19.66 -19.04
CA GLY A 100 8.02 -20.53 -20.20
C GLY A 100 7.09 -21.68 -19.86
N SER A 101 6.50 -22.25 -20.89
CA SER A 101 5.69 -23.45 -20.80
C SER A 101 5.86 -24.34 -22.03
N ILE A 102 5.53 -25.61 -21.86
CA ILE A 102 5.62 -26.61 -22.93
C ILE A 102 4.65 -27.76 -22.64
N MET A 103 4.19 -28.41 -23.65
CA MET A 103 3.31 -29.57 -23.60
C MET A 103 4.00 -30.85 -24.12
N GLY A 104 3.27 -31.99 -24.09
CA GLY A 104 3.67 -33.21 -24.72
C GLY A 104 4.78 -33.96 -24.00
N PHE A 105 4.59 -34.28 -22.72
CA PHE A 105 5.55 -35.08 -21.94
C PHE A 105 5.29 -36.57 -22.07
N ILE A 106 6.33 -37.34 -22.34
CA ILE A 106 6.29 -38.79 -22.44
C ILE A 106 6.08 -39.43 -21.05
N SER A 107 6.68 -38.85 -20.00
CA SER A 107 6.63 -39.36 -18.63
C SER A 107 6.12 -38.32 -17.65
N PRO A 108 5.19 -38.66 -16.74
CA PRO A 108 4.72 -37.74 -15.72
C PRO A 108 5.75 -37.42 -14.63
N THR A 109 6.87 -38.17 -14.57
CA THR A 109 7.95 -37.93 -13.61
C THR A 109 9.01 -36.97 -14.13
N ALA A 110 9.11 -36.78 -15.45
CA ALA A 110 10.10 -35.94 -16.12
C ALA A 110 9.51 -34.54 -16.43
N GLN A 111 9.25 -33.75 -15.38
CA GLN A 111 8.51 -32.46 -15.45
C GLN A 111 9.40 -31.24 -15.74
N GLN A 112 10.64 -31.42 -16.21
CA GLN A 112 11.48 -30.31 -16.66
C GLN A 112 11.04 -29.85 -18.06
N LEU A 113 11.14 -28.54 -18.34
CA LEU A 113 10.67 -27.98 -19.62
C LEU A 113 11.35 -28.67 -20.84
N ASP A 114 12.62 -29.06 -20.74
CA ASP A 114 13.35 -29.75 -21.82
C ASP A 114 12.75 -31.10 -22.21
N ASN A 115 11.90 -31.71 -21.39
CA ASN A 115 11.28 -33.02 -21.65
C ASN A 115 9.92 -32.90 -22.36
N GLY A 116 9.41 -31.70 -22.57
CA GLY A 116 8.23 -31.46 -23.40
C GLY A 116 8.62 -31.36 -24.88
N THR A 117 7.68 -31.67 -25.76
CA THR A 117 7.95 -31.74 -27.21
C THR A 117 6.99 -30.87 -28.04
N LEU A 118 5.93 -30.35 -27.42
CA LEU A 118 4.87 -29.61 -28.12
C LEU A 118 4.71 -28.20 -27.58
N GLU A 119 4.49 -27.26 -28.49
CA GLU A 119 4.08 -25.87 -28.21
C GLU A 119 4.95 -25.15 -27.16
N PRO A 120 6.27 -25.05 -27.36
CA PRO A 120 7.10 -24.28 -26.43
C PRO A 120 6.74 -22.82 -26.48
N THR A 121 6.54 -22.18 -25.30
CA THR A 121 6.28 -20.75 -25.17
C THR A 121 7.30 -20.11 -24.25
N VAL A 122 7.65 -18.86 -24.56
CA VAL A 122 8.41 -17.97 -23.67
C VAL A 122 7.64 -16.67 -23.53
N ASN A 123 7.49 -16.22 -22.32
CA ASN A 123 6.85 -14.94 -22.03
C ASN A 123 7.58 -14.19 -20.92
N GLY A 124 7.46 -12.89 -20.93
CA GLY A 124 8.02 -12.02 -19.91
C GLY A 124 7.35 -10.68 -19.95
N ASN A 125 7.28 -10.04 -18.79
CA ASN A 125 6.71 -8.69 -18.66
C ASN A 125 7.30 -8.03 -17.43
N GLY A 126 7.16 -6.69 -17.36
CA GLY A 126 7.55 -5.89 -16.23
C GLY A 126 6.57 -4.76 -15.97
N SER A 127 6.57 -4.25 -14.76
CA SER A 127 5.81 -3.07 -14.40
C SER A 127 6.47 -2.31 -13.27
N ASP A 128 6.33 -0.99 -13.32
CA ASP A 128 6.90 -0.08 -12.34
C ASP A 128 5.85 0.84 -11.76
N TRP A 129 6.03 1.24 -10.51
CA TRP A 129 5.32 2.35 -9.93
C TRP A 129 6.20 3.12 -8.96
N ALA A 130 5.88 4.39 -8.78
CA ALA A 130 6.54 5.26 -7.82
C ALA A 130 5.52 6.11 -7.07
N LEU A 131 5.83 6.38 -5.80
CA LEU A 131 5.05 7.22 -4.89
C LEU A 131 5.99 8.24 -4.25
N LEU A 132 5.63 9.51 -4.33
CA LEU A 132 6.32 10.60 -3.64
C LEU A 132 5.34 11.28 -2.70
N SER A 133 5.73 11.44 -1.46
CA SER A 133 4.88 11.97 -0.40
C SER A 133 5.56 13.08 0.37
N TYR A 134 4.80 14.10 0.74
CA TYR A 134 5.18 15.13 1.70
C TYR A 134 4.21 15.08 2.86
N LEU A 135 4.72 15.19 4.06
CA LEU A 135 3.90 15.14 5.27
C LEU A 135 4.29 16.24 6.27
N GLY A 136 3.27 16.72 6.96
CA GLY A 136 3.40 17.60 8.10
C GLY A 136 2.50 17.12 9.22
N ARG A 137 3.02 17.09 10.45
CA ARG A 137 2.25 16.73 11.65
C ARG A 137 2.56 17.66 12.79
N VAL A 138 1.51 18.06 13.49
CA VAL A 138 1.59 18.83 14.73
C VAL A 138 0.91 18.00 15.81
N ASN A 139 1.62 17.75 16.90
CA ASN A 139 1.04 17.26 18.15
C ASN A 139 1.20 18.38 19.19
N TYR A 140 0.11 18.73 19.82
CA TYR A 140 0.11 19.75 20.87
C TYR A 140 -0.66 19.25 22.07
N THR A 141 -0.04 19.34 23.24
CA THR A 141 -0.66 19.00 24.51
C THR A 141 -0.58 20.20 25.45
N TYR A 142 -1.72 20.59 25.98
CA TYR A 142 -1.82 21.65 26.98
C TYR A 142 -2.19 21.07 28.33
N ASP A 143 -1.35 21.37 29.33
CA ASP A 143 -1.52 21.01 30.75
C ASP A 143 -1.87 19.51 30.94
N ASN A 144 -1.42 18.66 30.03
CA ASN A 144 -1.73 17.22 29.99
C ASN A 144 -3.25 16.90 29.91
N LYS A 145 -4.08 17.90 29.61
CA LYS A 145 -5.56 17.84 29.57
C LYS A 145 -6.11 17.82 28.15
N TYR A 146 -5.64 18.75 27.32
CA TYR A 146 -6.12 18.95 25.96
C TYR A 146 -5.03 18.48 24.98
N LEU A 147 -5.38 17.55 24.14
CA LEU A 147 -4.46 16.99 23.16
C LEU A 147 -5.01 17.22 21.76
N LEU A 148 -4.18 17.77 20.88
CA LEU A 148 -4.46 17.97 19.47
C LEU A 148 -3.41 17.26 18.64
N THR A 149 -3.84 16.49 17.66
CA THR A 149 -2.97 16.03 16.57
C THR A 149 -3.57 16.49 15.25
N ALA A 150 -2.80 17.19 14.44
CA ALA A 150 -3.17 17.55 13.09
C ALA A 150 -2.10 17.04 12.12
N THR A 151 -2.52 16.39 11.04
CA THR A 151 -1.63 15.86 10.00
C THR A 151 -2.14 16.29 8.63
N ILE A 152 -1.23 16.65 7.76
CA ILE A 152 -1.47 16.78 6.31
C ILE A 152 -0.46 15.92 5.58
N ARG A 153 -0.93 15.10 4.66
CA ARG A 153 -0.11 14.32 3.74
C ARG A 153 -0.52 14.62 2.31
N ARG A 154 0.46 14.88 1.48
CA ARG A 154 0.26 15.07 0.04
C ARG A 154 1.02 13.98 -0.69
N ASP A 155 0.30 13.15 -1.41
CA ASP A 155 0.83 11.98 -2.11
C ASP A 155 0.71 12.15 -3.62
N GLY A 156 1.77 11.80 -4.34
CA GLY A 156 1.81 11.79 -5.79
C GLY A 156 2.23 10.42 -6.31
N SER A 157 1.34 9.75 -7.04
CA SER A 157 1.55 8.40 -7.57
C SER A 157 1.69 8.39 -9.08
N SER A 158 2.64 7.60 -9.58
CA SER A 158 2.82 7.35 -11.02
C SER A 158 1.68 6.58 -11.65
N ARG A 159 0.78 5.96 -10.87
CA ARG A 159 -0.38 5.21 -11.36
C ARG A 159 -1.48 6.09 -11.93
N PHE A 160 -1.38 7.40 -11.70
CA PHE A 160 -2.36 8.39 -12.17
C PHE A 160 -1.78 9.32 -13.22
N SER A 161 -2.64 9.83 -14.09
CA SER A 161 -2.27 10.86 -15.06
C SER A 161 -1.71 12.11 -14.38
N LYS A 162 -0.96 12.94 -15.10
CA LYS A 162 -0.35 14.18 -14.55
C LYS A 162 -1.37 15.06 -13.83
N LYS A 163 -2.61 15.12 -14.32
CA LYS A 163 -3.70 15.94 -13.76
C LYS A 163 -4.17 15.44 -12.40
N ASN A 164 -4.27 14.12 -12.22
CA ASN A 164 -4.86 13.48 -11.03
C ASN A 164 -3.81 12.81 -10.13
N ARG A 165 -2.52 13.04 -10.41
CA ARG A 165 -1.39 12.40 -9.74
C ARG A 165 -1.34 12.68 -8.26
N TRP A 166 -1.61 13.94 -7.87
CA TRP A 166 -1.45 14.43 -6.52
C TRP A 166 -2.79 14.56 -5.81
N SER A 167 -2.89 14.02 -4.58
CA SER A 167 -4.00 14.29 -3.66
C SER A 167 -3.51 14.66 -2.27
N ASN A 168 -4.37 15.31 -1.48
CA ASN A 168 -4.09 15.76 -0.11
C ASN A 168 -4.97 15.01 0.86
N PHE A 169 -4.37 14.51 1.93
CA PHE A 169 -5.00 13.68 2.94
C PHE A 169 -4.84 14.32 4.32
N PRO A 170 -5.73 15.24 4.70
CA PRO A 170 -5.72 15.85 6.02
C PRO A 170 -6.30 14.90 7.06
N SER A 171 -5.83 15.03 8.30
CA SER A 171 -6.47 14.44 9.47
C SER A 171 -6.30 15.31 10.70
N VAL A 172 -7.29 15.28 11.57
CA VAL A 172 -7.26 15.96 12.87
C VAL A 172 -7.86 15.06 13.94
N SER A 173 -7.24 15.04 15.10
CA SER A 173 -7.79 14.39 16.27
C SER A 173 -7.65 15.28 17.50
N LEU A 174 -8.68 15.27 18.33
CA LEU A 174 -8.76 15.97 19.58
C LEU A 174 -8.99 14.96 20.70
N ALA A 175 -8.33 15.17 21.83
CA ALA A 175 -8.64 14.42 23.02
C ALA A 175 -8.65 15.35 24.24
N TRP A 176 -9.59 15.09 25.15
CA TRP A 176 -9.77 15.82 26.38
C TRP A 176 -9.75 14.85 27.55
N ARG A 177 -8.79 15.02 28.44
CA ARG A 177 -8.72 14.28 29.71
C ARG A 177 -9.59 14.99 30.75
N LEU A 178 -10.87 14.62 30.73
CA LEU A 178 -11.89 15.18 31.63
C LEU A 178 -11.52 14.99 33.12
N SER A 179 -10.87 13.88 33.43
CA SER A 179 -10.42 13.53 34.78
C SER A 179 -9.36 14.45 35.35
N GLU A 180 -8.69 15.28 34.52
CA GLU A 180 -7.69 16.26 34.96
C GLU A 180 -8.30 17.66 35.21
N GLU A 181 -9.61 17.81 35.00
CA GLU A 181 -10.28 19.08 35.27
C GLU A 181 -10.58 19.27 36.76
N PRO A 182 -10.55 20.53 37.26
CA PRO A 182 -10.78 20.82 38.67
C PRO A 182 -12.16 20.43 39.19
N PHE A 183 -13.15 20.39 38.29
CA PHE A 183 -14.52 19.99 38.63
C PHE A 183 -14.72 18.49 38.72
N PHE A 184 -13.81 17.70 38.16
CA PHE A 184 -13.90 16.24 38.15
C PHE A 184 -13.41 15.66 39.47
N LYS A 185 -14.26 14.93 40.16
CA LYS A 185 -13.91 14.24 41.39
C LYS A 185 -13.55 12.78 41.07
N LYS A 186 -12.23 12.47 41.08
CA LYS A 186 -11.76 11.10 40.94
C LYS A 186 -12.31 10.25 42.11
N SER A 187 -12.77 9.06 41.79
CA SER A 187 -13.30 8.12 42.76
C SER A 187 -12.74 6.73 42.50
N PHE A 188 -12.87 5.82 43.48
CA PHE A 188 -12.49 4.41 43.28
C PHE A 188 -13.15 3.80 42.04
N TRP A 189 -14.44 4.15 41.79
CA TRP A 189 -15.17 3.61 40.66
C TRP A 189 -14.75 4.22 39.30
N LEU A 190 -14.28 5.46 39.25
CA LEU A 190 -13.92 6.17 38.02
C LEU A 190 -12.73 7.09 38.28
N SER A 191 -11.55 6.62 37.92
CA SER A 191 -10.28 7.29 38.19
C SER A 191 -9.77 8.12 37.03
N ASP A 192 -10.02 7.71 35.77
CA ASP A 192 -9.67 8.48 34.56
C ASP A 192 -10.77 8.44 33.51
N VAL A 193 -10.99 9.58 32.84
CA VAL A 193 -11.93 9.74 31.73
C VAL A 193 -11.28 10.58 30.67
N LYS A 194 -11.18 10.02 29.46
CA LYS A 194 -10.66 10.71 28.28
C LYS A 194 -11.63 10.60 27.13
N LEU A 195 -12.07 11.73 26.61
CA LEU A 195 -12.92 11.82 25.42
C LEU A 195 -12.05 12.06 24.19
N ARG A 196 -12.42 11.44 23.07
CA ARG A 196 -11.71 11.54 21.80
C ARG A 196 -12.66 11.84 20.66
N ALA A 197 -12.20 12.67 19.72
CA ALA A 197 -12.88 12.91 18.45
C ALA A 197 -11.85 13.03 17.35
N GLY A 198 -12.15 12.55 16.17
CA GLY A 198 -11.23 12.60 15.06
C GLY A 198 -11.94 12.61 13.71
N TYR A 199 -11.25 13.20 12.77
CA TYR A 199 -11.58 13.20 11.35
C TYR A 199 -10.32 12.87 10.55
N GLY A 200 -10.45 12.06 9.52
CA GLY A 200 -9.33 11.74 8.64
C GLY A 200 -9.78 11.37 7.24
N LEU A 201 -9.02 11.85 6.27
CA LEU A 201 -9.09 11.46 4.88
C LEU A 201 -7.86 10.62 4.53
N THR A 202 -8.06 9.46 3.92
CA THR A 202 -6.98 8.58 3.44
C THR A 202 -7.20 8.22 1.98
N GLY A 203 -6.10 8.12 1.22
CA GLY A 203 -6.11 7.72 -0.18
C GLY A 203 -5.70 6.27 -0.38
N ASN A 204 -6.34 5.61 -1.35
CA ASN A 204 -5.96 4.29 -1.81
C ASN A 204 -5.59 4.35 -3.29
N GLN A 205 -4.43 3.79 -3.64
CA GLN A 205 -3.98 3.62 -5.03
C GLN A 205 -3.83 2.15 -5.43
N ALA A 206 -4.00 1.21 -4.48
CA ALA A 206 -3.67 -0.19 -4.70
C ALA A 206 -4.61 -0.88 -5.71
N SER A 207 -5.85 -0.39 -5.81
CA SER A 207 -6.86 -0.86 -6.76
C SER A 207 -6.63 -0.40 -8.20
N VAL A 208 -5.64 0.51 -8.44
CA VAL A 208 -5.34 1.04 -9.77
C VAL A 208 -4.16 0.31 -10.39
N GLY A 209 -4.31 -0.19 -11.61
CA GLY A 209 -3.19 -0.73 -12.39
C GLY A 209 -2.12 0.33 -12.66
N ASN A 210 -0.86 -0.08 -12.76
CA ASN A 210 0.28 0.84 -12.89
C ASN A 210 0.17 1.81 -14.08
N TYR A 211 -0.57 1.44 -15.12
CA TYR A 211 -0.71 2.20 -16.38
C TYR A 211 -2.18 2.42 -16.79
N ALA A 212 -3.13 2.33 -15.86
CA ALA A 212 -4.58 2.43 -16.16
C ALA A 212 -5.00 3.73 -16.85
N TYR A 213 -4.22 4.80 -16.69
CA TYR A 213 -4.47 6.10 -17.33
C TYR A 213 -3.97 6.18 -18.79
N ALA A 214 -3.14 5.21 -19.23
CA ALA A 214 -2.50 5.22 -20.54
C ALA A 214 -2.99 4.04 -21.40
N SER A 215 -3.02 4.21 -22.70
CA SER A 215 -3.22 3.09 -23.62
C SER A 215 -1.95 2.26 -23.68
N THR A 216 -2.02 0.99 -23.29
CA THR A 216 -0.97 0.01 -23.54
C THR A 216 -1.20 -0.67 -24.89
N ILE A 217 -0.13 -1.13 -25.51
CA ILE A 217 -0.18 -1.81 -26.81
C ILE A 217 0.11 -3.29 -26.62
N GLN A 218 -0.46 -4.11 -27.49
CA GLN A 218 -0.19 -5.55 -27.56
C GLN A 218 0.05 -5.96 -29.02
N THR A 219 0.82 -7.01 -29.22
CA THR A 219 0.95 -7.68 -30.50
C THR A 219 -0.23 -8.62 -30.68
N ILE A 220 -0.90 -8.50 -31.81
CA ILE A 220 -2.00 -9.38 -32.23
C ILE A 220 -1.66 -10.05 -33.56
N GLN A 221 -2.25 -11.21 -33.81
CA GLN A 221 -2.24 -11.82 -35.14
C GLN A 221 -3.39 -11.23 -35.97
N TYR A 222 -3.07 -10.64 -37.11
CA TYR A 222 -4.04 -10.07 -38.04
C TYR A 222 -3.95 -10.80 -39.37
N ASN A 223 -5.11 -11.17 -39.92
CA ASN A 223 -5.15 -11.78 -41.24
C ASN A 223 -5.22 -10.70 -42.32
N PHE A 224 -4.11 -10.55 -43.07
CA PHE A 224 -4.05 -9.63 -44.20
C PHE A 224 -4.02 -10.42 -45.50
N ASN A 225 -5.10 -10.39 -46.26
CA ASN A 225 -5.24 -11.06 -47.54
C ASN A 225 -4.88 -12.56 -47.51
N GLY A 226 -5.36 -13.29 -46.47
CA GLY A 226 -5.12 -14.72 -46.30
C GLY A 226 -3.80 -15.08 -45.60
N THR A 227 -2.95 -14.08 -45.32
CA THR A 227 -1.66 -14.28 -44.60
C THR A 227 -1.76 -13.70 -43.20
N GLN A 228 -1.36 -14.47 -42.17
CA GLN A 228 -1.27 -13.99 -40.81
C GLN A 228 0.00 -13.13 -40.66
N VAL A 229 -0.20 -11.91 -40.18
CA VAL A 229 0.88 -10.96 -39.89
C VAL A 229 0.78 -10.46 -38.43
N ASN A 230 1.91 -10.16 -37.83
CA ASN A 230 1.93 -9.52 -36.53
C ASN A 230 1.52 -8.06 -36.68
N ALA A 231 0.53 -7.64 -35.92
CA ALA A 231 0.04 -6.27 -35.87
C ALA A 231 0.11 -5.76 -34.40
N ILE A 232 0.08 -4.45 -34.26
CA ILE A 232 0.02 -3.78 -32.96
C ILE A 232 -1.36 -3.20 -32.77
N ALA A 233 -1.98 -3.51 -31.63
CA ALA A 233 -3.27 -2.94 -31.24
C ALA A 233 -3.25 -2.43 -29.81
N PRO A 234 -4.12 -1.49 -29.42
CA PRO A 234 -4.36 -1.15 -28.02
C PRO A 234 -4.81 -2.39 -27.25
N SER A 235 -4.22 -2.65 -26.08
CA SER A 235 -4.61 -3.79 -25.24
C SER A 235 -5.68 -3.41 -24.22
N VAL A 236 -5.67 -2.14 -23.76
CA VAL A 236 -6.60 -1.63 -22.76
C VAL A 236 -7.05 -0.23 -23.17
N MET A 237 -8.34 0.07 -22.97
CA MET A 237 -8.86 1.41 -23.15
C MET A 237 -8.34 2.32 -22.04
N PRO A 238 -7.66 3.44 -22.35
CA PRO A 238 -7.10 4.30 -21.32
C PRO A 238 -8.20 5.05 -20.57
N ASN A 239 -8.06 5.20 -19.26
CA ASN A 239 -8.90 6.10 -18.49
C ASN A 239 -8.06 7.24 -17.89
N PRO A 240 -7.89 8.37 -18.60
CA PRO A 240 -7.09 9.49 -18.11
C PRO A 240 -7.68 10.19 -16.89
N ASN A 241 -8.95 9.91 -16.57
CA ASN A 241 -9.67 10.49 -15.43
C ASN A 241 -9.57 9.66 -14.14
N VAL A 242 -8.91 8.50 -14.18
CA VAL A 242 -8.64 7.72 -12.97
C VAL A 242 -7.98 8.61 -11.93
N ARG A 243 -8.51 8.57 -10.70
CA ARG A 243 -8.05 9.35 -9.55
C ARG A 243 -7.99 8.49 -8.29
N TRP A 244 -7.49 9.06 -7.21
CA TRP A 244 -7.40 8.42 -5.92
C TRP A 244 -8.80 8.01 -5.42
N GLU A 245 -8.92 6.77 -4.95
CA GLU A 245 -10.03 6.38 -4.11
C GLU A 245 -9.81 6.99 -2.72
N GLU A 246 -10.82 7.69 -2.20
CA GLU A 246 -10.72 8.42 -0.95
C GLU A 246 -11.63 7.81 0.12
N VAL A 247 -11.06 7.58 1.28
CA VAL A 247 -11.81 7.10 2.44
C VAL A 247 -11.83 8.17 3.51
N GLU A 248 -13.01 8.67 3.77
CA GLU A 248 -13.33 9.66 4.78
C GLU A 248 -13.85 8.98 6.04
N GLN A 249 -13.26 9.30 7.19
CA GLN A 249 -13.65 8.70 8.45
C GLN A 249 -13.83 9.75 9.54
N TYR A 250 -14.96 9.67 10.23
CA TYR A 250 -15.26 10.37 11.46
C TYR A 250 -15.30 9.38 12.61
N ASN A 251 -14.69 9.68 13.73
CA ASN A 251 -14.70 8.84 14.90
C ASN A 251 -14.84 9.64 16.19
N VAL A 252 -15.56 9.07 17.14
CA VAL A 252 -15.66 9.56 18.51
C VAL A 252 -15.44 8.41 19.46
N GLY A 253 -14.81 8.66 20.60
CA GLY A 253 -14.51 7.61 21.56
C GLY A 253 -14.37 8.15 22.98
N ALA A 254 -14.46 7.22 23.93
CA ALA A 254 -14.22 7.48 25.34
C ALA A 254 -13.38 6.35 25.95
N ASP A 255 -12.34 6.74 26.68
CA ASP A 255 -11.52 5.83 27.49
C ASP A 255 -11.83 6.06 28.97
N LEU A 256 -12.17 5.00 29.67
CA LEU A 256 -12.54 5.03 31.07
C LEU A 256 -11.62 4.10 31.86
N THR A 257 -11.04 4.58 32.95
CA THR A 257 -10.28 3.78 33.89
C THR A 257 -11.05 3.71 35.19
N MET A 258 -11.35 2.49 35.64
CA MET A 258 -12.20 2.21 36.78
C MET A 258 -11.53 1.28 37.79
N ILE A 259 -12.02 1.28 39.02
CA ILE A 259 -11.59 0.41 40.12
C ILE A 259 -10.08 0.52 40.34
N ASP A 260 -9.58 1.74 40.54
CA ASP A 260 -8.15 2.07 40.71
C ASP A 260 -7.26 1.44 39.63
N GLY A 261 -7.68 1.52 38.34
CA GLY A 261 -6.90 1.02 37.24
C GLY A 261 -7.04 -0.47 36.91
N ARG A 262 -7.88 -1.19 37.63
CA ARG A 262 -8.10 -2.63 37.37
C ARG A 262 -8.95 -2.91 36.15
N ILE A 263 -9.85 -1.98 35.77
CA ILE A 263 -10.69 -2.08 34.57
C ILE A 263 -10.40 -0.88 33.69
N ASN A 264 -10.04 -1.17 32.44
CA ASN A 264 -9.91 -0.15 31.38
C ASN A 264 -10.92 -0.49 30.27
N LEU A 265 -11.80 0.46 29.99
CA LEU A 265 -12.84 0.34 28.97
C LEU A 265 -12.62 1.42 27.91
N SER A 266 -12.54 1.00 26.64
CA SER A 266 -12.54 1.90 25.48
C SER A 266 -13.80 1.65 24.66
N LEU A 267 -14.52 2.72 24.36
CA LEU A 267 -15.71 2.72 23.51
C LEU A 267 -15.43 3.60 22.30
N ASP A 268 -15.67 3.11 21.12
CA ASP A 268 -15.47 3.83 19.86
C ASP A 268 -16.70 3.68 18.96
N ALA A 269 -17.11 4.80 18.35
CA ALA A 269 -18.09 4.84 17.28
C ALA A 269 -17.49 5.58 16.09
N TYR A 270 -17.73 5.08 14.88
CA TYR A 270 -17.21 5.70 13.67
C TYR A 270 -18.18 5.59 12.50
N ILE A 271 -18.02 6.53 11.57
CA ILE A 271 -18.63 6.51 10.25
C ILE A 271 -17.53 6.58 9.23
N LYS A 272 -17.57 5.69 8.24
CA LYS A 272 -16.59 5.60 7.16
C LYS A 272 -17.30 5.66 5.82
N ASN A 273 -16.91 6.62 4.97
CA ASN A 273 -17.41 6.77 3.62
C ASN A 273 -16.26 6.54 2.62
N THR A 274 -16.51 5.76 1.58
CA THR A 274 -15.56 5.56 0.49
C THR A 274 -16.10 6.30 -0.74
N ASN A 275 -15.29 7.21 -1.27
CA ASN A 275 -15.58 8.01 -2.45
C ASN A 275 -14.67 7.58 -3.59
N ASP A 276 -15.13 7.80 -4.84
CA ASP A 276 -14.37 7.49 -6.06
C ASP A 276 -13.86 6.03 -6.11
N MET A 277 -14.69 5.10 -5.63
CA MET A 277 -14.38 3.68 -5.62
C MET A 277 -14.09 3.19 -7.04
N LEU A 278 -13.00 2.48 -7.20
CA LEU A 278 -12.57 1.93 -8.47
C LEU A 278 -13.13 0.52 -8.62
N VAL A 279 -13.91 0.31 -9.70
CA VAL A 279 -14.53 -0.98 -10.03
C VAL A 279 -14.11 -1.36 -11.44
N ASP A 280 -13.62 -2.59 -11.60
CA ASP A 280 -13.36 -3.14 -12.92
C ASP A 280 -14.69 -3.46 -13.62
N MET A 281 -14.93 -2.83 -14.75
CA MET A 281 -16.07 -3.17 -15.61
C MET A 281 -15.60 -4.14 -16.69
N VAL A 282 -16.22 -5.30 -16.72
CA VAL A 282 -16.08 -6.23 -17.85
C VAL A 282 -16.97 -5.67 -18.99
N VAL A 283 -16.33 -5.25 -20.06
CA VAL A 283 -16.99 -4.74 -21.28
C VAL A 283 -17.04 -5.85 -22.33
#